data_f098d64cba7a9c36cb847c7c87c2ab1b
#
_entry.id   f098d64cba7a9c36cb847c7c87c2ab1b
#
_cell.length_a   1.000
_cell.length_b   1.000
_cell.length_c   1.000
_cell.angle_alpha   90.00
_cell.angle_beta   90.00
_cell.angle_gamma   90.00
#
_symmetry.space_group_name_H-M   'P 1'
#
loop_
_entity.id
_entity.type
_entity.pdbx_description
1 polymer ?
#
loop_
_entity_poly.entity_id
_entity_poly.type
_entity_poly.pdbx_seq_one_letter_code
_entity_poly.pdbx_strand_id
1 'polypeptide(L)'
;SRIDSLAEDVETKDAEIDDLTDKLSRARADFKNYKKRMKKQQEEMKARATEDLVGELIDVRDNLVRALDQDADADIRPGVESTLEAFDRALEDENVAFISPDPGEDVDPERHEVMQRVDSDQPAGTIADLYQQGYEMADKILRPARVTVSSDE
;
A
#
# COMPACT_ATOMS: atom_id res chain seq x y z
N SER A 1 68.18 -8.64 -14.74
CA SER A 1 68.46 -8.24 -13.36
C SER A 1 67.15 -8.15 -12.55
N ARG A 2 67.25 -8.05 -11.24
CA ARG A 2 66.12 -7.87 -10.35
C ARG A 2 65.38 -6.55 -10.63
N ILE A 3 66.16 -5.52 -11.01
CA ILE A 3 65.58 -4.20 -11.36
C ILE A 3 64.74 -4.32 -12.64
N ASP A 4 65.20 -5.04 -13.65
CA ASP A 4 64.47 -5.22 -14.91
C ASP A 4 63.17 -6.02 -14.66
N SER A 5 63.24 -7.06 -13.83
CA SER A 5 62.05 -7.84 -13.45
C SER A 5 61.01 -7.00 -12.71
N LEU A 6 61.45 -6.15 -11.79
CA LEU A 6 60.55 -5.22 -11.09
C LEU A 6 59.95 -4.16 -12.01
N ALA A 7 60.71 -3.68 -12.98
CA ALA A 7 60.21 -2.73 -13.98
C ALA A 7 59.10 -3.37 -14.85
N GLU A 8 59.32 -4.61 -15.29
CA GLU A 8 58.29 -5.37 -16.03
C GLU A 8 57.01 -5.63 -15.19
N ASP A 9 57.20 -5.96 -13.90
CA ASP A 9 56.06 -6.14 -12.98
C ASP A 9 55.27 -4.84 -12.79
N VAL A 10 55.93 -3.71 -12.68
CA VAL A 10 55.29 -2.39 -12.56
C VAL A 10 54.52 -2.06 -13.83
N GLU A 11 55.12 -2.25 -15.02
CA GLU A 11 54.41 -2.03 -16.29
C GLU A 11 53.15 -2.92 -16.43
N THR A 12 53.29 -4.18 -16.05
CA THR A 12 52.16 -5.13 -16.06
C THR A 12 51.04 -4.67 -15.11
N LYS A 13 51.42 -4.25 -13.91
CA LYS A 13 50.42 -3.76 -12.92
C LYS A 13 49.78 -2.45 -13.36
N ASP A 14 50.54 -1.55 -13.96
CA ASP A 14 49.98 -0.31 -14.52
C ASP A 14 48.96 -0.60 -15.63
N ALA A 15 49.28 -1.56 -16.53
CA ALA A 15 48.34 -2.00 -17.56
C ALA A 15 47.08 -2.63 -16.98
N GLU A 16 47.20 -3.46 -15.91
CA GLU A 16 46.10 -4.03 -15.19
C GLU A 16 45.22 -2.95 -14.52
N ILE A 17 45.85 -1.94 -13.92
CA ILE A 17 45.15 -0.80 -13.30
C ILE A 17 44.36 -0.02 -14.35
N ASP A 18 44.97 0.27 -15.48
CA ASP A 18 44.29 0.99 -16.57
C ASP A 18 43.06 0.19 -17.11
N ASP A 19 43.24 -1.11 -17.31
CA ASP A 19 42.16 -1.99 -17.75
C ASP A 19 41.04 -2.05 -16.74
N LEU A 20 41.34 -2.22 -15.44
CA LEU A 20 40.36 -2.22 -14.35
C LEU A 20 39.67 -0.87 -14.20
N THR A 21 40.40 0.24 -14.38
CA THR A 21 39.84 1.59 -14.33
C THR A 21 38.84 1.81 -15.45
N ASP A 22 39.14 1.35 -16.67
CA ASP A 22 38.21 1.39 -17.81
C ASP A 22 37.00 0.56 -17.60
N LYS A 23 37.16 -0.67 -17.09
CA LYS A 23 36.07 -1.57 -16.74
C LYS A 23 35.18 -0.97 -15.66
N LEU A 24 35.75 -0.38 -14.63
CA LEU A 24 35.01 0.28 -13.56
C LEU A 24 34.23 1.48 -14.09
N SER A 25 34.85 2.28 -14.95
CA SER A 25 34.21 3.45 -15.57
C SER A 25 32.95 3.02 -16.38
N ARG A 26 33.09 1.97 -17.20
CA ARG A 26 31.98 1.39 -17.98
C ARG A 26 30.90 0.83 -17.05
N ALA A 27 31.30 0.06 -16.05
CA ALA A 27 30.33 -0.52 -15.08
C ALA A 27 29.56 0.57 -14.35
N ARG A 28 30.20 1.67 -13.96
CA ARG A 28 29.54 2.82 -13.34
C ARG A 28 28.58 3.51 -14.28
N ALA A 29 28.95 3.69 -15.54
CA ALA A 29 28.09 4.27 -16.56
C ALA A 29 26.86 3.39 -16.82
N ASP A 30 27.07 2.08 -16.96
CA ASP A 30 25.99 1.10 -17.13
C ASP A 30 25.04 1.06 -15.93
N PHE A 31 25.61 1.10 -14.73
CA PHE A 31 24.80 1.14 -13.49
C PHE A 31 23.99 2.42 -13.37
N LYS A 32 24.56 3.58 -13.72
CA LYS A 32 23.84 4.85 -13.76
C LYS A 32 22.67 4.80 -14.75
N ASN A 33 22.89 4.26 -15.94
CA ASN A 33 21.86 4.09 -16.94
C ASN A 33 20.77 3.10 -16.50
N TYR A 34 21.18 2.00 -15.86
CA TYR A 34 20.25 1.03 -15.26
C TYR A 34 19.37 1.67 -14.19
N LYS A 35 19.94 2.42 -13.26
CA LYS A 35 19.20 3.14 -12.21
C LYS A 35 18.19 4.13 -12.81
N LYS A 36 18.60 4.89 -13.81
CA LYS A 36 17.75 5.84 -14.50
C LYS A 36 16.56 5.15 -15.18
N ARG A 37 16.80 4.02 -15.85
CA ARG A 37 15.78 3.22 -16.50
C ARG A 37 14.81 2.61 -15.49
N MET A 38 15.33 2.06 -14.39
CA MET A 38 14.52 1.49 -13.31
C MET A 38 13.62 2.53 -12.66
N LYS A 39 14.15 3.72 -12.40
CA LYS A 39 13.36 4.83 -11.86
C LYS A 39 12.22 5.23 -12.79
N LYS A 40 12.50 5.33 -14.09
CA LYS A 40 11.49 5.63 -15.10
C LYS A 40 10.40 4.56 -15.14
N GLN A 41 10.78 3.28 -15.14
CA GLN A 41 9.82 2.17 -15.10
C GLN A 41 8.95 2.18 -13.85
N GLN A 42 9.53 2.50 -12.68
CA GLN A 42 8.76 2.66 -11.44
C GLN A 42 7.72 3.78 -11.54
N GLU A 43 8.12 4.93 -12.09
CA GLU A 43 7.21 6.07 -12.28
C GLU A 43 6.07 5.73 -13.24
N GLU A 44 6.37 5.02 -14.34
CA GLU A 44 5.37 4.55 -15.30
C GLU A 44 4.40 3.52 -14.68
N MET A 45 4.90 2.56 -13.91
CA MET A 45 4.06 1.60 -13.19
C MET A 45 3.15 2.29 -12.17
N LYS A 46 3.67 3.26 -11.45
CA LYS A 46 2.91 4.07 -10.49
C LYS A 46 1.79 4.86 -11.17
N ALA A 47 2.11 5.48 -12.31
CA ALA A 47 1.13 6.22 -13.09
C ALA A 47 0.01 5.32 -13.60
N ARG A 48 0.34 4.14 -14.13
CA ARG A 48 -0.65 3.16 -14.60
C ARG A 48 -1.54 2.64 -13.48
N ALA A 49 -0.98 2.30 -12.33
CA ALA A 49 -1.76 1.87 -11.17
C ALA A 49 -2.75 2.96 -10.72
N THR A 50 -2.32 4.22 -10.77
CA THR A 50 -3.19 5.36 -10.44
C THR A 50 -4.28 5.56 -11.49
N GLU A 51 -3.97 5.39 -12.77
CA GLU A 51 -4.95 5.47 -13.86
C GLU A 51 -6.03 4.40 -13.73
N ASP A 52 -5.64 3.16 -13.46
CA ASP A 52 -6.57 2.05 -13.25
C ASP A 52 -7.52 2.32 -12.07
N LEU A 53 -6.97 2.73 -10.93
CA LEU A 53 -7.77 3.09 -9.76
C LEU A 53 -8.72 4.26 -10.04
N VAL A 54 -8.25 5.30 -10.72
CA VAL A 54 -9.10 6.44 -11.09
C VAL A 54 -10.22 5.99 -12.04
N GLY A 55 -9.94 5.07 -12.96
CA GLY A 55 -10.96 4.47 -13.83
C GLY A 55 -12.07 3.79 -13.03
N GLU A 56 -11.73 2.95 -12.06
CA GLU A 56 -12.69 2.28 -11.18
C GLU A 56 -13.52 3.29 -10.35
N LEU A 57 -12.88 4.34 -9.84
CA LEU A 57 -13.58 5.40 -9.09
C LEU A 57 -14.53 6.22 -9.99
N ILE A 58 -14.19 6.42 -11.26
CA ILE A 58 -15.08 7.06 -12.23
C ILE A 58 -16.35 6.22 -12.43
N ASP A 59 -16.22 4.90 -12.57
CA ASP A 59 -17.36 4.01 -12.69
C ASP A 59 -18.29 4.08 -11.47
N VAL A 60 -17.72 4.10 -10.27
CA VAL A 60 -18.48 4.29 -9.03
C VAL A 60 -19.22 5.63 -9.04
N ARG A 61 -18.55 6.71 -9.44
CA ARG A 61 -19.16 8.04 -9.55
C ARG A 61 -20.33 8.05 -10.54
N ASP A 62 -20.16 7.45 -11.70
CA ASP A 62 -21.19 7.40 -12.74
C ASP A 62 -22.42 6.62 -12.29
N ASN A 63 -22.23 5.54 -11.54
CA ASN A 63 -23.32 4.79 -10.93
C ASN A 63 -24.10 5.62 -9.90
N LEU A 64 -23.39 6.42 -9.09
CA LEU A 64 -24.04 7.33 -8.12
C LEU A 64 -24.81 8.45 -8.83
N VAL A 65 -24.26 9.03 -9.88
CA VAL A 65 -24.97 10.05 -10.70
C VAL A 65 -26.25 9.44 -11.29
N ARG A 66 -26.15 8.22 -11.83
CA ARG A 66 -27.34 7.52 -12.39
C ARG A 66 -28.40 7.27 -11.33
N ALA A 67 -28.01 6.93 -10.10
CA ALA A 67 -28.93 6.76 -8.99
C ALA A 67 -29.63 8.07 -8.62
N LEU A 68 -28.88 9.20 -8.64
CA LEU A 68 -29.44 10.53 -8.34
C LEU A 68 -30.35 11.07 -9.45
N ASP A 69 -30.16 10.62 -10.69
CA ASP A 69 -30.99 11.02 -11.83
C ASP A 69 -32.35 10.29 -11.88
N GLN A 70 -32.57 9.32 -10.98
CA GLN A 70 -33.89 8.68 -10.85
C GLN A 70 -34.91 9.64 -10.25
N ASP A 71 -36.19 9.35 -10.49
CA ASP A 71 -37.29 10.10 -9.87
C ASP A 71 -37.18 10.10 -8.34
N ALA A 72 -37.59 11.18 -7.69
CA ALA A 72 -37.47 11.35 -6.24
C ALA A 72 -38.16 10.24 -5.43
N ASP A 73 -39.22 9.60 -6.00
CA ASP A 73 -39.96 8.51 -5.38
C ASP A 73 -39.40 7.12 -5.71
N ALA A 74 -38.38 7.01 -6.56
CA ALA A 74 -37.76 5.74 -6.93
C ALA A 74 -36.96 5.15 -5.78
N ASP A 75 -37.00 3.83 -5.62
CA ASP A 75 -36.15 3.12 -4.69
C ASP A 75 -34.73 2.98 -5.28
N ILE A 76 -33.82 3.84 -4.84
CA ILE A 76 -32.42 3.83 -5.29
C ILE A 76 -31.52 2.91 -4.46
N ARG A 77 -32.03 2.32 -3.38
CA ARG A 77 -31.25 1.47 -2.47
C ARG A 77 -30.52 0.33 -3.17
N PRO A 78 -31.17 -0.49 -4.02
CA PRO A 78 -30.46 -1.57 -4.71
C PRO A 78 -29.31 -1.09 -5.60
N GLY A 79 -29.48 0.07 -6.25
CA GLY A 79 -28.43 0.68 -7.06
C GLY A 79 -27.25 1.18 -6.22
N VAL A 80 -27.54 1.75 -5.07
CA VAL A 80 -26.50 2.21 -4.12
C VAL A 80 -25.75 1.03 -3.51
N GLU A 81 -26.46 -0.05 -3.14
CA GLU A 81 -25.84 -1.29 -2.64
C GLU A 81 -24.91 -1.91 -3.68
N SER A 82 -25.33 -2.00 -4.93
CA SER A 82 -24.50 -2.49 -6.04
C SER A 82 -23.27 -1.60 -6.28
N THR A 83 -23.43 -0.29 -6.11
CA THR A 83 -22.32 0.66 -6.23
C THR A 83 -21.32 0.50 -5.09
N LEU A 84 -21.80 0.28 -3.88
CA LEU A 84 -20.95 -0.01 -2.72
C LEU A 84 -20.14 -1.29 -2.93
N GLU A 85 -20.77 -2.36 -3.41
CA GLU A 85 -20.07 -3.61 -3.74
C GLU A 85 -18.98 -3.40 -4.81
N ALA A 86 -19.25 -2.58 -5.82
CA ALA A 86 -18.25 -2.24 -6.84
C ALA A 86 -17.08 -1.45 -6.24
N PHE A 87 -17.37 -0.52 -5.33
CA PHE A 87 -16.36 0.24 -4.62
C PHE A 87 -15.51 -0.65 -3.71
N ASP A 88 -16.13 -1.56 -2.98
CA ASP A 88 -15.43 -2.52 -2.12
C ASP A 88 -14.49 -3.42 -2.93
N ARG A 89 -14.93 -3.89 -4.11
CA ARG A 89 -14.06 -4.65 -5.03
C ARG A 89 -12.86 -3.83 -5.51
N ALA A 90 -13.06 -2.55 -5.84
CA ALA A 90 -11.95 -1.66 -6.22
C ALA A 90 -10.92 -1.52 -5.08
N LEU A 91 -11.37 -1.43 -3.83
CA LEU A 91 -10.49 -1.42 -2.67
C LEU A 91 -9.74 -2.75 -2.49
N GLU A 92 -10.42 -3.88 -2.65
CA GLU A 92 -9.79 -5.21 -2.57
C GLU A 92 -8.72 -5.40 -3.65
N ASP A 93 -8.96 -4.93 -4.87
CA ASP A 93 -7.99 -5.00 -5.99
C ASP A 93 -6.71 -4.19 -5.68
N GLU A 94 -6.83 -3.16 -4.85
CA GLU A 94 -5.69 -2.37 -4.36
C GLU A 94 -5.10 -2.93 -3.04
N ASN A 95 -5.45 -4.15 -2.66
CA ASN A 95 -5.03 -4.81 -1.41
C ASN A 95 -5.46 -4.06 -0.13
N VAL A 96 -6.58 -3.37 -0.20
CA VAL A 96 -7.21 -2.77 0.98
C VAL A 96 -8.15 -3.79 1.63
N ALA A 97 -7.98 -4.00 2.92
CA ALA A 97 -8.84 -4.84 3.73
C ALA A 97 -9.49 -4.02 4.86
N PHE A 98 -10.69 -4.44 5.25
CA PHE A 98 -11.39 -3.82 6.38
C PHE A 98 -10.86 -4.36 7.70
N ILE A 99 -10.77 -3.49 8.69
CA ILE A 99 -10.58 -3.86 10.10
C ILE A 99 -11.95 -3.71 10.77
N SER A 100 -12.62 -4.83 10.97
CA SER A 100 -13.99 -4.88 11.49
C SER A 100 -14.08 -5.96 12.57
N PRO A 101 -13.56 -5.69 13.77
CA PRO A 101 -13.59 -6.67 14.85
C PRO A 101 -15.03 -6.91 15.32
N ASP A 102 -15.31 -8.16 15.68
CA ASP A 102 -16.59 -8.56 16.25
C ASP A 102 -16.63 -8.31 17.77
N PRO A 103 -17.82 -8.10 18.37
CA PRO A 103 -17.94 -8.04 19.81
C PRO A 103 -17.37 -9.28 20.50
N GLY A 104 -16.60 -9.08 21.55
CA GLY A 104 -15.92 -10.14 22.30
C GLY A 104 -14.51 -10.48 21.84
N GLU A 105 -14.05 -9.91 20.74
CA GLU A 105 -12.65 -10.04 20.32
C GLU A 105 -11.71 -9.24 21.22
N ASP A 106 -10.46 -9.70 21.31
CA ASP A 106 -9.41 -8.99 22.02
C ASP A 106 -9.04 -7.68 21.30
N VAL A 107 -8.69 -6.67 22.08
CA VAL A 107 -8.22 -5.40 21.55
C VAL A 107 -6.77 -5.53 21.07
N ASP A 108 -6.53 -5.22 19.80
CA ASP A 108 -5.20 -5.02 19.25
C ASP A 108 -4.88 -3.52 19.22
N PRO A 109 -3.90 -3.05 20.04
CA PRO A 109 -3.60 -1.62 20.14
C PRO A 109 -3.16 -0.95 18.84
N GLU A 110 -2.61 -1.72 17.90
CA GLU A 110 -2.20 -1.21 16.59
C GLU A 110 -3.37 -1.07 15.62
N ARG A 111 -4.33 -1.98 15.68
CA ARG A 111 -5.44 -2.08 14.75
C ARG A 111 -6.73 -1.41 15.26
N HIS A 112 -6.84 -1.23 16.56
CA HIS A 112 -8.04 -0.72 17.22
C HIS A 112 -7.73 0.52 18.05
N GLU A 113 -8.54 1.55 17.86
CA GLU A 113 -8.55 2.75 18.69
C GLU A 113 -9.73 2.67 19.65
N VAL A 114 -9.46 2.61 20.94
CA VAL A 114 -10.49 2.57 21.97
C VAL A 114 -11.05 3.97 22.20
N MET A 115 -12.34 4.15 21.92
CA MET A 115 -13.03 5.43 22.11
C MET A 115 -13.45 5.64 23.56
N GLN A 116 -14.04 4.63 24.15
CA GLN A 116 -14.48 4.65 25.54
C GLN A 116 -14.72 3.23 26.07
N ARG A 117 -14.84 3.12 27.39
CA ARG A 117 -15.29 1.90 28.05
C ARG A 117 -16.79 2.00 28.34
N VAL A 118 -17.50 0.91 28.07
CA VAL A 118 -18.96 0.84 28.20
C VAL A 118 -19.36 -0.45 28.90
N ASP A 119 -20.50 -0.44 29.55
CA ASP A 119 -21.11 -1.67 30.04
C ASP A 119 -21.63 -2.50 28.88
N SER A 120 -21.27 -3.76 28.82
CA SER A 120 -21.72 -4.68 27.79
C SER A 120 -21.76 -6.11 28.30
N ASP A 121 -22.40 -6.99 27.54
CA ASP A 121 -22.46 -8.42 27.84
C ASP A 121 -21.15 -9.15 27.49
N GLN A 122 -20.17 -8.43 26.91
CA GLN A 122 -18.90 -9.01 26.56
C GLN A 122 -17.94 -9.10 27.73
N PRO A 123 -16.95 -10.02 27.70
CA PRO A 123 -15.92 -10.10 28.74
C PRO A 123 -15.19 -8.77 28.92
N ALA A 124 -14.84 -8.43 30.16
CA ALA A 124 -14.12 -7.22 30.48
C ALA A 124 -12.83 -7.07 29.66
N GLY A 125 -12.59 -5.89 29.14
CA GLY A 125 -11.41 -5.58 28.35
C GLY A 125 -11.48 -6.04 26.87
N THR A 126 -12.56 -6.68 26.47
CA THR A 126 -12.79 -7.05 25.06
C THR A 126 -13.63 -6.00 24.33
N ILE A 127 -13.69 -6.10 23.00
CA ILE A 127 -14.47 -5.19 22.17
C ILE A 127 -15.96 -5.34 22.50
N ALA A 128 -16.60 -4.22 22.81
CA ALA A 128 -18.04 -4.16 23.01
C ALA A 128 -18.76 -3.92 21.66
N ASP A 129 -18.40 -2.83 20.99
CA ASP A 129 -19.00 -2.47 19.69
C ASP A 129 -17.97 -1.85 18.75
N LEU A 130 -18.23 -1.99 17.46
CA LEU A 130 -17.50 -1.29 16.40
C LEU A 130 -18.19 0.04 16.11
N TYR A 131 -17.50 1.14 16.41
CA TYR A 131 -17.99 2.49 16.12
C TYR A 131 -17.71 2.92 14.66
N GLN A 132 -16.51 2.62 14.17
CA GLN A 132 -16.08 2.95 12.81
C GLN A 132 -15.07 1.92 12.31
N GLN A 133 -15.30 1.38 11.12
CA GLN A 133 -14.37 0.45 10.49
C GLN A 133 -13.00 1.10 10.27
N GLY A 134 -11.95 0.30 10.44
CA GLY A 134 -10.61 0.63 10.02
C GLY A 134 -10.29 0.06 8.65
N TYR A 135 -9.15 0.46 8.13
CA TYR A 135 -8.64 -0.01 6.85
C TYR A 135 -7.16 -0.28 6.93
N GLU A 136 -6.73 -1.38 6.33
CA GLU A 136 -5.32 -1.70 6.12
C GLU A 136 -5.06 -1.94 4.63
N MET A 137 -3.87 -1.58 4.17
CA MET A 137 -3.43 -1.79 2.80
C MET A 137 -2.12 -2.53 2.83
N ALA A 138 -2.10 -3.76 2.31
CA ALA A 138 -0.99 -4.69 2.49
C ALA A 138 -0.67 -4.83 3.99
N ASP A 139 0.54 -4.48 4.43
CA ASP A 139 0.96 -4.57 5.84
C ASP A 139 0.84 -3.25 6.62
N LYS A 140 0.26 -2.22 6.00
CA LYS A 140 0.14 -0.89 6.60
C LYS A 140 -1.28 -0.58 7.02
N ILE A 141 -1.45 -0.16 8.26
CA ILE A 141 -2.73 0.35 8.76
C ILE A 141 -2.92 1.79 8.25
N LEU A 142 -3.97 2.01 7.46
CA LEU A 142 -4.34 3.33 6.96
C LEU A 142 -5.12 4.10 8.01
N ARG A 143 -6.02 3.42 8.70
CA ARG A 143 -6.84 3.94 9.79
C ARG A 143 -7.24 2.80 10.69
N PRO A 144 -7.00 2.87 12.01
CA PRO A 144 -7.47 1.85 12.93
C PRO A 144 -8.99 1.85 13.01
N ALA A 145 -9.57 0.70 13.36
CA ALA A 145 -10.98 0.63 13.69
C ALA A 145 -11.24 1.33 15.03
N ARG A 146 -12.28 2.14 15.11
CA ARG A 146 -12.72 2.77 16.36
C ARG A 146 -13.74 1.88 17.04
N VAL A 147 -13.44 1.53 18.28
CA VAL A 147 -14.21 0.57 19.05
C VAL A 147 -14.54 1.10 20.43
N THR A 148 -15.58 0.54 21.03
CA THR A 148 -15.81 0.63 22.47
C THR A 148 -15.36 -0.68 23.12
N VAL A 149 -14.94 -0.64 24.35
CA VAL A 149 -14.43 -1.77 25.12
C VAL A 149 -15.32 -2.02 26.31
N SER A 150 -15.58 -3.30 26.61
CA SER A 150 -16.37 -3.68 27.76
C SER A 150 -15.68 -3.30 29.07
N SER A 151 -16.42 -2.67 29.97
CA SER A 151 -15.91 -2.29 31.28
C SER A 151 -15.76 -3.48 32.23
N ASP A 152 -15.01 -3.29 33.31
CA ASP A 152 -14.73 -4.34 34.31
C ASP A 152 -15.85 -4.54 35.34
N GLU A 153 -16.96 -3.81 35.21
CA GLU A 153 -18.10 -3.91 36.12
C GLU A 153 -19.20 -4.87 35.63
#